data_02abaab99a0772735c6f0dbbe30bf26f
#
_entry.id   02abaab99a0772735c6f0dbbe30bf26f
#
_cell.length_a   1.000
_cell.length_b   1.000
_cell.length_c   1.000
_cell.angle_alpha   90.00
_cell.angle_beta   90.00
_cell.angle_gamma   90.00
#
_symmetry.space_group_name_H-M   'P 1'
#
loop_
_entity.id
_entity.type
_entity.pdbx_description
1 polymer ?
#
loop_
_entity_poly.entity_id
_entity_poly.type
_entity_poly.pdbx_seq_one_letter_code
_entity_poly.pdbx_strand_id
1 'polypeptide(L)'
;MLANDKELSENASSQIAHAISTHGVQTEFDYFTALDDLSKDAKPGAAMIDTIEYNSSTLYRYGNVALHEFFHQLNENKSQTIEATKLFVEAFLNSLPTGKMNSFANQTVPSSVVISLRKDRPVSFVSAFETAVKTKLSQEGYVDESIEAMFKEYKNVQRFVEKPEISFYLNLSEGHSLEGAKEELSLSDLLNDLGAELNNRL
;
A
#
# COMPACT_ATOMS: atom_id res chain seq x y z
N MET A 1 15.93 21.99 -6.66
CA MET A 1 17.07 22.62 -7.31
C MET A 1 18.38 21.82 -7.23
N LEU A 2 18.43 20.72 -6.55
CA LEU A 2 19.58 19.78 -6.56
C LEU A 2 19.63 18.89 -7.81
N ALA A 3 18.57 18.86 -8.60
CA ALA A 3 18.42 18.00 -9.78
C ALA A 3 19.39 18.31 -10.96
N ASN A 4 20.10 19.42 -10.89
CA ASN A 4 21.06 19.80 -11.95
C ASN A 4 22.52 19.44 -11.63
N ASP A 5 22.78 18.96 -10.42
CA ASP A 5 24.12 18.53 -10.03
C ASP A 5 24.19 17.00 -10.09
N LYS A 6 24.84 16.49 -11.13
CA LYS A 6 24.97 15.05 -11.38
C LYS A 6 25.81 14.34 -10.30
N GLU A 7 26.68 15.06 -9.59
CA GLU A 7 27.51 14.50 -8.52
C GLU A 7 26.71 14.23 -7.25
N LEU A 8 25.54 14.90 -7.11
CA LEU A 8 24.60 14.71 -5.99
C LEU A 8 23.40 13.83 -6.36
N SER A 9 23.40 13.24 -7.57
CA SER A 9 22.30 12.41 -8.05
C SER A 9 22.54 10.96 -7.64
N GLU A 10 21.63 10.42 -6.85
CA GLU A 10 21.58 8.99 -6.47
C GLU A 10 20.49 8.26 -7.23
N ASN A 11 20.73 7.01 -7.57
CA ASN A 11 19.71 6.14 -8.13
C ASN A 11 18.63 5.81 -7.09
N ALA A 12 17.38 5.81 -7.50
CA ALA A 12 16.29 5.43 -6.59
C ALA A 12 16.40 3.94 -6.24
N SER A 13 16.57 3.64 -4.96
CA SER A 13 16.56 2.27 -4.44
C SER A 13 15.16 1.76 -4.11
N SER A 14 14.13 2.59 -4.19
CA SER A 14 12.74 2.20 -3.92
C SER A 14 11.78 2.70 -4.99
N GLN A 15 10.70 1.95 -5.18
CA GLN A 15 9.61 2.30 -6.09
C GLN A 15 8.28 2.06 -5.40
N ILE A 16 7.36 3.01 -5.55
CA ILE A 16 5.99 2.90 -5.05
C ILE A 16 5.03 3.12 -6.22
N ALA A 17 4.16 2.15 -6.47
CA ALA A 17 3.13 2.25 -7.50
C ALA A 17 1.93 3.07 -7.01
N HIS A 18 1.15 3.59 -7.96
CA HIS A 18 -0.17 4.13 -7.63
C HIS A 18 -1.06 3.07 -6.98
N ALA A 19 -1.82 3.48 -5.97
CA ALA A 19 -2.88 2.64 -5.42
C ALA A 19 -4.01 2.49 -6.45
N ILE A 20 -4.56 1.29 -6.56
CA ILE A 20 -5.71 1.01 -7.41
C ILE A 20 -6.85 0.40 -6.59
N SER A 21 -8.09 0.64 -6.99
CA SER A 21 -9.23 -0.08 -6.44
C SER A 21 -9.22 -1.54 -6.91
N THR A 22 -9.54 -2.46 -6.01
CA THR A 22 -9.64 -3.90 -6.33
C THR A 22 -10.99 -4.23 -6.98
N HIS A 23 -11.98 -3.35 -6.86
CA HIS A 23 -13.35 -3.53 -7.36
C HIS A 23 -13.89 -2.29 -8.07
N GLY A 24 -15.04 -2.42 -8.72
CA GLY A 24 -15.73 -1.27 -9.31
C GLY A 24 -16.20 -0.30 -8.22
N VAL A 25 -16.04 0.98 -8.45
CA VAL A 25 -16.37 2.05 -7.52
C VAL A 25 -17.46 2.92 -8.11
N GLN A 26 -18.44 3.30 -7.28
CA GLN A 26 -19.41 4.33 -7.59
C GLN A 26 -19.04 5.59 -6.83
N THR A 27 -18.88 6.70 -7.54
CA THR A 27 -18.64 8.00 -6.92
C THR A 27 -19.95 8.56 -6.39
N GLU A 28 -19.95 8.94 -5.13
CA GLU A 28 -21.06 9.64 -4.48
C GLU A 28 -20.73 11.13 -4.39
N PHE A 29 -21.75 11.97 -4.50
CA PHE A 29 -21.59 13.42 -4.48
C PHE A 29 -22.39 14.03 -3.33
N ASP A 30 -21.73 14.89 -2.58
CA ASP A 30 -22.36 15.72 -1.55
C ASP A 30 -22.31 17.19 -1.95
N TYR A 31 -23.45 17.86 -1.86
CA TYR A 31 -23.57 19.28 -2.15
C TYR A 31 -23.51 20.06 -0.84
N PHE A 32 -22.61 21.03 -0.77
CA PHE A 32 -22.58 21.93 0.37
C PHE A 32 -22.75 23.38 -0.08
N THR A 33 -23.34 24.18 0.79
CA THR A 33 -23.54 25.62 0.61
C THR A 33 -22.86 26.37 1.75
N ALA A 34 -22.14 27.42 1.42
CA ALA A 34 -21.61 28.35 2.39
C ALA A 34 -22.47 29.62 2.40
N LEU A 35 -22.88 30.06 3.59
CA LEU A 35 -23.55 31.34 3.80
C LEU A 35 -22.51 32.34 4.37
N ASP A 36 -22.52 33.57 3.83
CA ASP A 36 -21.73 34.66 4.37
C ASP A 36 -22.56 35.40 5.43
N ASP A 37 -22.36 35.06 6.70
CA ASP A 37 -23.06 35.65 7.82
C ASP A 37 -22.70 37.13 8.07
N LEU A 38 -21.65 37.64 7.43
CA LEU A 38 -21.17 39.00 7.53
C LEU A 38 -21.65 39.91 6.41
N SER A 39 -22.28 39.38 5.37
CA SER A 39 -22.81 40.14 4.25
C SER A 39 -24.13 40.82 4.65
N LYS A 40 -24.09 42.15 4.85
CA LYS A 40 -25.26 42.96 5.19
C LYS A 40 -26.27 43.13 4.03
N ASP A 41 -25.86 42.82 2.81
CA ASP A 41 -26.66 42.96 1.58
C ASP A 41 -27.05 41.62 0.97
N ALA A 42 -27.02 40.55 1.76
CA ALA A 42 -27.29 39.21 1.26
C ALA A 42 -28.72 39.10 0.70
N LYS A 43 -28.86 39.11 -0.61
CA LYS A 43 -29.96 38.43 -1.24
C LYS A 43 -29.93 36.98 -0.76
N PRO A 44 -31.09 36.37 -0.40
CA PRO A 44 -31.12 34.97 0.01
C PRO A 44 -30.66 34.10 -1.13
N GLY A 45 -29.39 33.77 -1.13
CA GLY A 45 -28.72 32.90 -2.11
C GLY A 45 -27.40 32.44 -1.51
N ALA A 46 -27.08 31.18 -1.66
CA ALA A 46 -25.82 30.64 -1.20
C ALA A 46 -24.65 31.42 -1.82
N ALA A 47 -23.74 31.88 -0.99
CA ALA A 47 -22.53 32.59 -1.43
C ALA A 47 -21.64 31.66 -2.25
N MET A 48 -21.70 30.37 -1.99
CA MET A 48 -20.97 29.32 -2.70
C MET A 48 -21.74 28.01 -2.65
N ILE A 49 -21.87 27.37 -3.79
CA ILE A 49 -22.36 25.99 -3.92
C ILE A 49 -21.21 25.21 -4.53
N ASP A 50 -20.78 24.14 -3.90
CA ASP A 50 -19.75 23.26 -4.44
C ASP A 50 -20.11 21.80 -4.15
N THR A 51 -19.41 20.88 -4.80
CA THR A 51 -19.67 19.46 -4.72
C THR A 51 -18.44 18.73 -4.25
N ILE A 52 -18.58 17.90 -3.23
CA ILE A 52 -17.52 16.99 -2.77
C ILE A 52 -17.82 15.60 -3.32
N GLU A 53 -16.82 15.02 -3.96
CA GLU A 53 -16.86 13.63 -4.40
C GLU A 53 -16.40 12.72 -3.26
N TYR A 54 -17.19 11.69 -2.97
CA TYR A 54 -16.86 10.61 -2.06
C TYR A 54 -16.59 9.34 -2.84
N ASN A 55 -15.48 8.71 -2.49
CA ASN A 55 -15.07 7.45 -3.08
C ASN A 55 -14.59 6.52 -1.95
N SER A 56 -15.29 5.40 -1.78
CA SER A 56 -14.90 4.35 -0.83
C SER A 56 -14.52 3.10 -1.62
N SER A 57 -13.29 2.60 -1.42
CA SER A 57 -12.83 1.40 -2.10
C SER A 57 -11.80 0.62 -1.29
N THR A 58 -11.76 -0.69 -1.51
CA THR A 58 -10.64 -1.53 -1.10
C THR A 58 -9.50 -1.29 -2.07
N LEU A 59 -8.32 -0.92 -1.55
CA LEU A 59 -7.18 -0.52 -2.36
C LEU A 59 -6.08 -1.57 -2.32
N TYR A 60 -5.50 -1.85 -3.49
CA TYR A 60 -4.22 -2.54 -3.62
C TYR A 60 -3.09 -1.51 -3.70
N ARG A 61 -2.04 -1.71 -2.88
CA ARG A 61 -0.81 -0.90 -2.89
C ARG A 61 0.39 -1.79 -3.09
N TYR A 62 1.38 -1.28 -3.81
CA TYR A 62 2.62 -2.01 -4.07
C TYR A 62 3.82 -1.08 -3.92
N GLY A 63 4.87 -1.61 -3.30
CA GLY A 63 6.18 -0.97 -3.23
C GLY A 63 7.29 -2.02 -3.26
N ASN A 64 8.47 -1.62 -3.71
CA ASN A 64 9.66 -2.45 -3.65
C ASN A 64 10.89 -1.65 -3.25
N VAL A 65 11.89 -2.36 -2.72
CA VAL A 65 13.21 -1.81 -2.37
C VAL A 65 14.28 -2.71 -3.00
N ALA A 66 15.17 -2.12 -3.78
CA ALA A 66 16.38 -2.76 -4.28
C ALA A 66 17.44 -2.75 -3.16
N LEU A 67 17.42 -3.80 -2.32
CA LEU A 67 18.25 -3.88 -1.11
C LEU A 67 19.74 -3.77 -1.40
N HIS A 68 20.23 -4.29 -2.52
CA HIS A 68 21.64 -4.22 -2.92
C HIS A 68 22.07 -2.78 -3.21
N GLU A 69 21.24 -2.00 -3.92
CA GLU A 69 21.49 -0.58 -4.16
C GLU A 69 21.40 0.22 -2.86
N PHE A 70 20.38 -0.05 -2.06
CA PHE A 70 20.19 0.62 -0.78
C PHE A 70 21.33 0.35 0.22
N PHE A 71 21.83 -0.88 0.27
CA PHE A 71 23.00 -1.25 1.06
C PHE A 71 24.24 -0.49 0.60
N HIS A 72 24.48 -0.41 -0.71
CA HIS A 72 25.59 0.36 -1.27
C HIS A 72 25.49 1.86 -0.95
N GLN A 73 24.30 2.48 -1.10
CA GLN A 73 24.05 3.87 -0.76
C GLN A 73 24.27 4.20 0.72
N LEU A 74 24.11 3.22 1.60
CA LEU A 74 24.41 3.34 3.02
C LEU A 74 25.84 2.93 3.39
N ASN A 75 26.77 2.98 2.43
CA ASN A 75 28.18 2.61 2.59
C ASN A 75 28.37 1.20 3.18
N GLU A 76 27.55 0.25 2.72
CA GLU A 76 27.56 -1.15 3.15
C GLU A 76 27.34 -1.33 4.65
N ASN A 77 26.66 -0.39 5.27
CA ASN A 77 26.31 -0.49 6.68
C ASN A 77 25.09 -1.38 6.90
N LYS A 78 25.33 -2.63 7.20
CA LYS A 78 24.31 -3.67 7.40
C LYS A 78 23.25 -3.28 8.42
N SER A 79 23.64 -2.80 9.59
CA SER A 79 22.69 -2.43 10.64
C SER A 79 21.76 -1.29 10.21
N GLN A 80 22.32 -0.26 9.60
CA GLN A 80 21.54 0.88 9.10
C GLN A 80 20.59 0.45 7.96
N THR A 81 21.04 -0.41 7.05
CA THR A 81 20.22 -0.92 5.96
C THR A 81 19.02 -1.70 6.48
N ILE A 82 19.24 -2.58 7.47
CA ILE A 82 18.15 -3.36 8.09
C ILE A 82 17.14 -2.44 8.75
N GLU A 83 17.59 -1.53 9.62
CA GLU A 83 16.67 -0.63 10.33
C GLU A 83 15.93 0.32 9.39
N ALA A 84 16.59 0.88 8.40
CA ALA A 84 15.95 1.75 7.41
C ALA A 84 14.95 0.97 6.53
N THR A 85 15.22 -0.30 6.21
CA THR A 85 14.27 -1.15 5.49
C THR A 85 13.03 -1.45 6.34
N LYS A 86 13.20 -1.75 7.62
CA LYS A 86 12.07 -1.93 8.56
C LYS A 86 11.23 -0.68 8.66
N LEU A 87 11.87 0.49 8.82
CA LEU A 87 11.19 1.79 8.86
C LEU A 87 10.45 2.10 7.55
N PHE A 88 11.04 1.76 6.39
CA PHE A 88 10.37 1.91 5.10
C PHE A 88 9.09 1.07 5.04
N VAL A 89 9.15 -0.20 5.44
CA VAL A 89 7.97 -1.09 5.48
C VAL A 89 6.92 -0.54 6.42
N GLU A 90 7.29 -0.18 7.65
CA GLU A 90 6.38 0.39 8.63
C GLU A 90 5.72 1.68 8.13
N ALA A 91 6.50 2.60 7.57
CA ALA A 91 5.98 3.84 6.99
C ALA A 91 5.07 3.57 5.79
N PHE A 92 5.42 2.64 4.90
CA PHE A 92 4.59 2.27 3.76
C PHE A 92 3.24 1.71 4.19
N LEU A 93 3.19 0.88 5.23
CA LEU A 93 1.96 0.28 5.73
C LEU A 93 1.06 1.29 6.46
N ASN A 94 1.65 2.19 7.26
CA ASN A 94 0.91 3.11 8.09
C ASN A 94 0.61 4.47 7.44
N SER A 95 1.29 4.80 6.32
CA SER A 95 1.08 6.09 5.66
C SER A 95 -0.20 6.11 4.83
N LEU A 96 -0.99 7.15 5.04
CA LEU A 96 -2.16 7.50 4.23
C LEU A 96 -2.04 8.94 3.73
N PRO A 97 -2.69 9.28 2.59
CA PRO A 97 -2.75 10.65 2.12
C PRO A 97 -3.34 11.58 3.19
N THR A 98 -2.71 12.73 3.40
CA THR A 98 -3.19 13.74 4.36
C THR A 98 -4.21 14.70 3.74
N GLY A 99 -4.37 14.68 2.42
CA GLY A 99 -5.39 15.47 1.73
C GLY A 99 -6.79 15.09 2.22
N LYS A 100 -7.60 16.10 2.56
CA LYS A 100 -8.95 15.93 3.10
C LYS A 100 -9.06 15.06 4.37
N MET A 101 -7.97 14.82 5.07
CA MET A 101 -7.94 14.00 6.29
C MET A 101 -8.91 14.51 7.35
N ASN A 102 -9.04 15.84 7.49
CA ASN A 102 -9.96 16.46 8.45
C ASN A 102 -11.44 16.25 8.08
N SER A 103 -11.76 16.07 6.80
CA SER A 103 -13.13 15.83 6.34
C SER A 103 -13.50 14.36 6.35
N PHE A 104 -12.57 13.47 5.97
CA PHE A 104 -12.87 12.05 5.75
C PHE A 104 -12.38 11.15 6.88
N ALA A 105 -11.43 11.62 7.70
CA ALA A 105 -10.86 10.85 8.83
C ALA A 105 -10.43 9.42 8.44
N ASN A 106 -9.82 9.25 7.26
CA ASN A 106 -9.45 7.97 6.63
C ASN A 106 -8.27 7.28 7.35
N GLN A 107 -8.44 6.97 8.63
CA GLN A 107 -7.43 6.37 9.50
C GLN A 107 -7.57 4.84 9.54
N THR A 108 -7.38 4.18 8.39
CA THR A 108 -7.48 2.72 8.27
C THR A 108 -6.10 2.07 8.27
N VAL A 109 -6.03 0.81 8.69
CA VAL A 109 -4.85 -0.04 8.57
C VAL A 109 -5.02 -1.05 7.42
N PRO A 110 -3.93 -1.61 6.87
CA PRO A 110 -4.04 -2.65 5.84
C PRO A 110 -4.77 -3.87 6.37
N SER A 111 -5.69 -4.43 5.57
CA SER A 111 -6.38 -5.69 5.89
C SER A 111 -5.49 -6.92 5.66
N SER A 112 -4.57 -6.82 4.70
CA SER A 112 -3.60 -7.88 4.39
C SER A 112 -2.30 -7.27 3.87
N VAL A 113 -1.20 -7.91 4.22
CA VAL A 113 0.16 -7.55 3.79
C VAL A 113 0.88 -8.81 3.33
N VAL A 114 1.61 -8.72 2.23
CA VAL A 114 2.57 -9.75 1.78
C VAL A 114 3.91 -9.08 1.54
N ILE A 115 4.96 -9.60 2.17
CA ILE A 115 6.36 -9.18 1.95
C ILE A 115 7.12 -10.37 1.38
N SER A 116 7.85 -10.16 0.30
CA SER A 116 8.66 -11.21 -0.34
C SER A 116 10.09 -10.74 -0.55
N LEU A 117 11.08 -11.51 -0.07
CA LEU A 117 12.47 -11.34 -0.40
C LEU A 117 12.80 -12.18 -1.65
N ARG A 118 13.34 -11.54 -2.67
CA ARG A 118 13.58 -12.14 -3.98
C ARG A 118 14.99 -11.80 -4.47
N LYS A 119 15.60 -12.73 -5.22
CA LYS A 119 16.90 -12.53 -5.87
C LYS A 119 16.80 -12.10 -7.33
N ASP A 120 15.67 -12.44 -7.97
CA ASP A 120 15.49 -12.25 -9.41
C ASP A 120 15.03 -10.82 -9.75
N ARG A 121 13.81 -10.49 -9.41
CA ARG A 121 13.19 -9.20 -9.74
C ARG A 121 12.00 -8.89 -8.81
N PRO A 122 11.63 -7.62 -8.64
CA PRO A 122 10.40 -7.26 -7.96
C PRO A 122 9.18 -7.74 -8.78
N VAL A 123 8.11 -8.12 -8.08
CA VAL A 123 6.87 -8.63 -8.68
C VAL A 123 5.68 -7.96 -8.02
N SER A 124 4.83 -7.30 -8.83
CA SER A 124 3.55 -6.76 -8.38
C SER A 124 2.43 -7.75 -8.67
N PHE A 125 1.44 -7.81 -7.78
CA PHE A 125 0.23 -8.63 -7.97
C PHE A 125 -0.94 -7.81 -8.52
N VAL A 126 -0.68 -6.67 -9.13
CA VAL A 126 -1.70 -5.77 -9.68
C VAL A 126 -2.61 -6.46 -10.69
N SER A 127 -2.10 -7.45 -11.42
CA SER A 127 -2.86 -8.25 -12.39
C SER A 127 -4.01 -9.05 -11.76
N ALA A 128 -3.97 -9.30 -10.45
CA ALA A 128 -5.08 -9.91 -9.73
C ALA A 128 -6.38 -9.11 -9.86
N PHE A 129 -6.26 -7.81 -10.13
CA PHE A 129 -7.35 -6.84 -10.12
C PHE A 129 -7.65 -6.26 -11.52
N GLU A 130 -7.12 -6.86 -12.59
CA GLU A 130 -7.50 -6.54 -13.96
C GLU A 130 -9.01 -6.72 -14.19
N THR A 131 -9.55 -7.79 -13.63
CA THR A 131 -10.99 -7.97 -13.50
C THR A 131 -11.43 -7.53 -12.11
N ALA A 132 -12.34 -6.56 -12.05
CA ALA A 132 -12.86 -6.06 -10.79
C ALA A 132 -13.44 -7.19 -9.91
N VAL A 133 -13.00 -7.22 -8.66
CA VAL A 133 -13.50 -8.18 -7.67
C VAL A 133 -14.99 -8.00 -7.47
N LYS A 134 -15.71 -9.12 -7.32
CA LYS A 134 -17.15 -9.15 -7.06
C LYS A 134 -17.39 -9.82 -5.72
N THR A 135 -18.36 -9.31 -4.98
CA THR A 135 -18.81 -9.96 -3.74
C THR A 135 -19.53 -11.28 -4.03
N LYS A 136 -19.39 -12.25 -3.16
CA LYS A 136 -20.24 -13.46 -3.18
C LYS A 136 -21.65 -13.09 -2.73
N LEU A 137 -22.67 -13.76 -3.25
CA LEU A 137 -24.10 -13.50 -2.97
C LEU A 137 -24.45 -13.55 -1.46
N SER A 138 -23.61 -14.11 -0.62
CA SER A 138 -23.79 -14.25 0.83
C SER A 138 -22.89 -13.38 1.69
N GLN A 139 -22.01 -12.57 1.09
CA GLN A 139 -21.05 -11.75 1.80
C GLN A 139 -21.14 -10.28 1.33
N GLU A 140 -21.15 -9.38 2.29
CA GLU A 140 -21.01 -7.96 2.06
C GLU A 140 -19.54 -7.58 2.23
N GLY A 141 -18.99 -6.81 1.28
CA GLY A 141 -17.60 -6.34 1.30
C GLY A 141 -16.70 -6.98 0.25
N TYR A 142 -15.54 -6.38 0.04
CA TYR A 142 -14.60 -6.76 -1.02
C TYR A 142 -13.25 -7.23 -0.49
N VAL A 143 -13.02 -7.15 0.83
CA VAL A 143 -11.69 -7.39 1.43
C VAL A 143 -11.29 -8.85 1.25
N ASP A 144 -12.12 -9.80 1.66
CA ASP A 144 -11.80 -11.22 1.61
C ASP A 144 -11.56 -11.72 0.19
N GLU A 145 -12.43 -11.32 -0.74
CA GLU A 145 -12.26 -11.66 -2.16
C GLU A 145 -11.02 -11.02 -2.78
N SER A 146 -10.63 -9.84 -2.30
CA SER A 146 -9.39 -9.17 -2.73
C SER A 146 -8.16 -9.89 -2.20
N ILE A 147 -8.19 -10.39 -0.97
CA ILE A 147 -7.12 -11.21 -0.39
C ILE A 147 -6.97 -12.52 -1.17
N GLU A 148 -8.10 -13.21 -1.44
CA GLU A 148 -8.09 -14.44 -2.24
C GLU A 148 -7.50 -14.21 -3.65
N ALA A 149 -7.91 -13.14 -4.32
CA ALA A 149 -7.40 -12.77 -5.65
C ALA A 149 -5.89 -12.49 -5.60
N MET A 150 -5.41 -11.72 -4.62
CA MET A 150 -4.00 -11.43 -4.41
C MET A 150 -3.19 -12.70 -4.14
N PHE A 151 -3.66 -13.58 -3.27
CA PHE A 151 -2.97 -14.84 -2.93
C PHE A 151 -2.94 -15.82 -4.11
N LYS A 152 -4.00 -15.84 -4.92
CA LYS A 152 -4.02 -16.61 -6.16
C LYS A 152 -2.98 -16.08 -7.14
N GLU A 153 -2.87 -14.77 -7.29
CA GLU A 153 -1.89 -14.15 -8.18
C GLU A 153 -0.46 -14.37 -7.68
N TYR A 154 -0.21 -14.29 -6.37
CA TYR A 154 1.08 -14.67 -5.78
C TYR A 154 1.55 -16.05 -6.23
N LYS A 155 0.65 -17.03 -6.30
CA LYS A 155 0.96 -18.39 -6.80
C LYS A 155 1.16 -18.42 -8.32
N ASN A 156 0.33 -17.69 -9.06
CA ASN A 156 0.35 -17.69 -10.53
C ASN A 156 1.65 -17.12 -11.09
N VAL A 157 2.13 -16.00 -10.56
CA VAL A 157 3.33 -15.33 -11.07
C VAL A 157 4.58 -16.20 -10.94
N GLN A 158 4.62 -17.13 -9.97
CA GLN A 158 5.73 -18.07 -9.79
C GLN A 158 5.88 -19.10 -10.93
N ARG A 159 4.98 -19.08 -11.91
CA ARG A 159 5.15 -19.85 -13.16
C ARG A 159 6.07 -19.17 -14.17
N PHE A 160 6.30 -17.86 -14.00
CA PHE A 160 7.14 -17.04 -14.89
C PHE A 160 8.42 -16.53 -14.23
N VAL A 161 8.43 -16.47 -12.90
CA VAL A 161 9.55 -15.96 -12.10
C VAL A 161 9.93 -17.01 -11.06
N GLU A 162 11.15 -16.92 -10.53
CA GLU A 162 11.58 -17.78 -9.44
C GLU A 162 10.70 -17.59 -8.20
N LYS A 163 10.64 -18.61 -7.37
CA LYS A 163 9.98 -18.48 -6.08
C LYS A 163 10.77 -17.49 -5.21
N PRO A 164 10.08 -16.68 -4.38
CA PRO A 164 10.78 -15.86 -3.39
C PRO A 164 11.60 -16.76 -2.45
N GLU A 165 12.71 -16.25 -1.95
CA GLU A 165 13.52 -16.99 -0.97
C GLU A 165 12.77 -17.17 0.34
N ILE A 166 12.03 -16.15 0.74
CA ILE A 166 11.08 -16.18 1.84
C ILE A 166 9.97 -15.17 1.57
N SER A 167 8.78 -15.47 2.06
CA SER A 167 7.67 -14.53 2.11
C SER A 167 7.02 -14.57 3.50
N PHE A 168 6.56 -13.41 3.92
CA PHE A 168 5.76 -13.21 5.13
C PHE A 168 4.40 -12.67 4.72
N TYR A 169 3.37 -13.01 5.49
CA TYR A 169 2.07 -12.36 5.34
C TYR A 169 1.44 -12.11 6.71
N LEU A 170 0.62 -11.07 6.75
CA LEU A 170 -0.17 -10.69 7.91
C LEU A 170 -1.59 -10.36 7.42
N ASN A 171 -2.59 -11.02 7.97
CA ASN A 171 -4.00 -10.79 7.67
C ASN A 171 -4.76 -10.38 8.92
N LEU A 172 -5.71 -9.45 8.76
CA LEU A 172 -6.71 -9.15 9.79
C LEU A 172 -7.95 -10.06 9.69
N SER A 173 -8.25 -10.56 8.47
CA SER A 173 -9.34 -11.52 8.24
C SER A 173 -8.87 -12.95 8.47
N GLU A 174 -9.68 -13.73 9.17
CA GLU A 174 -9.45 -15.16 9.38
C GLU A 174 -9.76 -15.99 8.12
N GLY A 175 -9.21 -17.21 8.08
CA GLY A 175 -9.53 -18.17 7.02
C GLY A 175 -8.74 -18.04 5.72
N HIS A 176 -7.85 -17.08 5.61
CA HIS A 176 -6.97 -16.92 4.45
C HIS A 176 -5.54 -17.38 4.79
N SER A 177 -5.02 -18.34 4.05
CA SER A 177 -3.64 -18.80 4.19
C SER A 177 -2.87 -18.69 2.87
N LEU A 178 -1.62 -18.24 2.94
CA LEU A 178 -0.73 -18.13 1.79
C LEU A 178 0.31 -19.24 1.83
N GLU A 179 0.10 -20.27 1.03
CA GLU A 179 1.02 -21.42 0.94
C GLU A 179 2.42 -20.96 0.49
N GLY A 180 3.44 -21.40 1.21
CA GLY A 180 4.83 -21.05 0.94
C GLY A 180 5.26 -19.70 1.53
N ALA A 181 4.44 -19.09 2.36
CA ALA A 181 4.76 -17.89 3.12
C ALA A 181 4.54 -18.13 4.62
N LYS A 182 5.31 -17.45 5.47
CA LYS A 182 5.16 -17.47 6.92
C LYS A 182 4.06 -16.50 7.33
N GLU A 183 3.10 -16.98 8.12
CA GLU A 183 2.10 -16.13 8.76
C GLU A 183 2.70 -15.41 9.96
N GLU A 184 2.41 -14.12 10.05
CA GLU A 184 2.78 -13.28 11.17
C GLU A 184 1.53 -12.80 11.90
N LEU A 185 1.59 -12.71 13.22
CA LEU A 185 0.44 -12.35 14.04
C LEU A 185 0.35 -10.85 14.32
N SER A 186 1.46 -10.14 14.17
CA SER A 186 1.54 -8.70 14.37
C SER A 186 2.54 -8.04 13.42
N LEU A 187 2.40 -6.72 13.25
CA LEU A 187 3.38 -5.93 12.51
C LEU A 187 4.76 -6.00 13.17
N SER A 188 4.81 -6.05 14.50
CA SER A 188 6.08 -6.17 15.25
C SER A 188 6.78 -7.48 14.94
N ASP A 189 6.06 -8.60 14.92
CA ASP A 189 6.63 -9.92 14.58
C ASP A 189 7.13 -9.92 13.14
N LEU A 190 6.32 -9.42 12.21
CA LEU A 190 6.68 -9.30 10.80
C LEU A 190 7.97 -8.48 10.60
N LEU A 191 8.11 -7.33 11.26
CA LEU A 191 9.30 -6.49 11.14
C LEU A 191 10.54 -7.12 11.82
N ASN A 192 10.35 -7.87 12.91
CA ASN A 192 11.44 -8.57 13.59
C ASN A 192 11.96 -9.73 12.73
N ASP A 193 11.09 -10.52 12.17
CA ASP A 193 11.44 -11.65 11.31
C ASP A 193 12.04 -11.19 9.99
N LEU A 194 11.49 -10.12 9.40
CA LEU A 194 12.11 -9.47 8.25
C LEU A 194 13.54 -9.02 8.57
N GLY A 195 13.74 -8.36 9.71
CA GLY A 195 15.06 -7.92 10.16
C GLY A 195 16.05 -9.08 10.37
N ALA A 196 15.58 -10.19 10.95
CA ALA A 196 16.39 -11.39 11.12
C ALA A 196 16.82 -12.01 9.78
N GLU A 197 15.89 -12.09 8.82
CA GLU A 197 16.18 -12.59 7.48
C GLU A 197 17.15 -11.68 6.70
N LEU A 198 16.98 -10.37 6.79
CA LEU A 198 17.92 -9.42 6.21
C LEU A 198 19.31 -9.53 6.84
N ASN A 199 19.37 -9.76 8.16
CA ASN A 199 20.66 -9.96 8.85
C ASN A 199 21.40 -11.22 8.39
N ASN A 200 20.68 -12.25 7.94
CA ASN A 200 21.30 -13.48 7.42
C ASN A 200 21.78 -13.34 5.97
N ARG A 201 21.30 -12.33 5.21
CA ARG A 201 21.51 -12.20 3.76
C ARG A 201 22.41 -11.04 3.34
N LEU A 202 22.46 -9.97 4.10
CA LEU A 202 23.40 -8.86 3.97
C LEU A 202 24.69 -9.13 4.72
#